data_78307f3df8b3778118e360161e55cb70
#
_entry.id   78307f3df8b3778118e360161e55cb70
#
_cell.length_a   1.000
_cell.length_b   1.000
_cell.length_c   1.000
_cell.angle_alpha   90.00
_cell.angle_beta   90.00
_cell.angle_gamma   90.00
#
_symmetry.space_group_name_H-M   'P 1'
#
loop_
_entity.id
_entity.type
_entity.pdbx_description
1 polymer ?
#
loop_
_entity_poly.entity_id
_entity_poly.type
_entity_poly.pdbx_seq_one_letter_code
_entity_poly.pdbx_strand_id
1 'polypeptide(L)'
;MTHRSHTNRLTRIGLFVAILVFLTQMPYASAQQDYIGRYDLYTGFSDLYTPGLNNINQKGFHLQAGINNNKWLSTGFDYSIQTGNTTLVPGFASPAIKTGITELYEEYALTEGQAGLPPTYAVNVPLSATTQTFTAGSQLNYRHFSKVTLFIRPSLAAFRLAATAHPRANTPDLVVVGALEATNVLQPNGTITDWTGAYGVGGGADFAINRHFGIRAQLDAVWNHPFNYVVAEGGWSYRYSIGPSFHFGRNIATHISKAN
;
A
#
# COMPACT_ATOMS: atom_id res chain seq x y z
N MET A 1 -4.69 35.93 -1.57
CA MET A 1 -3.74 35.17 -2.45
C MET A 1 -4.17 33.72 -2.53
N THR A 2 -5.17 33.39 -3.39
CA THR A 2 -5.79 32.06 -3.50
C THR A 2 -6.03 31.71 -4.98
N HIS A 3 -4.96 31.60 -5.79
CA HIS A 3 -5.13 31.31 -7.23
C HIS A 3 -4.34 30.09 -7.75
N ARG A 4 -3.78 29.24 -6.88
CA ARG A 4 -2.93 28.09 -7.32
C ARG A 4 -3.57 26.69 -7.30
N SER A 5 -4.81 26.51 -6.83
CA SER A 5 -5.37 25.16 -6.69
C SER A 5 -6.21 24.67 -7.88
N HIS A 6 -6.73 25.55 -8.72
CA HIS A 6 -7.62 25.18 -9.83
C HIS A 6 -6.89 24.64 -11.07
N THR A 7 -5.68 25.12 -11.35
CA THR A 7 -4.90 24.70 -12.54
C THR A 7 -4.47 23.23 -12.46
N ASN A 8 -4.14 22.71 -11.30
CA ASN A 8 -3.70 21.32 -11.13
C ASN A 8 -4.81 20.29 -11.32
N ARG A 9 -6.07 20.66 -11.08
CA ARG A 9 -7.22 19.72 -11.30
C ARG A 9 -7.56 19.59 -12.78
N LEU A 10 -7.55 20.68 -13.52
CA LEU A 10 -7.83 20.66 -14.96
C LEU A 10 -6.76 19.90 -15.76
N THR A 11 -5.48 20.03 -15.37
CA THR A 11 -4.38 19.30 -16.02
C THR A 11 -4.50 17.78 -15.76
N ARG A 12 -4.90 17.37 -14.57
CA ARG A 12 -5.11 15.93 -14.24
C ARG A 12 -6.30 15.33 -14.97
N ILE A 13 -7.39 16.07 -15.09
CA ILE A 13 -8.58 15.65 -15.85
C ILE A 13 -8.24 15.57 -17.34
N GLY A 14 -7.51 16.55 -17.88
CA GLY A 14 -7.06 16.56 -19.26
C GLY A 14 -6.15 15.37 -19.60
N LEU A 15 -5.24 14.99 -18.71
CA LEU A 15 -4.38 13.83 -18.89
C LEU A 15 -5.20 12.52 -18.88
N PHE A 16 -6.19 12.39 -17.99
CA PHE A 16 -7.06 11.21 -17.92
C PHE A 16 -7.92 11.08 -19.17
N VAL A 17 -8.49 12.17 -19.67
CA VAL A 17 -9.27 12.21 -20.91
C VAL A 17 -8.38 11.91 -22.12
N ALA A 18 -7.16 12.42 -22.18
CA ALA A 18 -6.20 12.15 -23.26
C ALA A 18 -5.82 10.65 -23.29
N ILE A 19 -5.59 10.03 -22.14
CA ILE A 19 -5.34 8.58 -22.03
C ILE A 19 -6.55 7.77 -22.48
N LEU A 20 -7.76 8.17 -22.09
CA LEU A 20 -9.00 7.51 -22.50
C LEU A 20 -9.23 7.61 -24.01
N VAL A 21 -9.00 8.79 -24.60
CA VAL A 21 -9.11 9.03 -26.05
C VAL A 21 -8.04 8.26 -26.80
N PHE A 22 -6.81 8.16 -26.29
CA PHE A 22 -5.75 7.37 -26.90
C PHE A 22 -6.08 5.86 -26.90
N LEU A 23 -6.75 5.36 -25.85
CA LEU A 23 -7.22 3.97 -25.78
C LEU A 23 -8.36 3.68 -26.79
N THR A 24 -9.17 4.67 -27.15
CA THR A 24 -10.28 4.50 -28.11
C THR A 24 -9.83 4.59 -29.58
N GLN A 25 -8.65 5.16 -29.85
CA GLN A 25 -8.10 5.31 -31.21
C GLN A 25 -7.24 4.11 -31.67
N MET A 26 -7.07 3.08 -30.80
CA MET A 26 -6.34 1.88 -31.23
C MET A 26 -7.14 1.13 -32.29
N PRO A 27 -6.53 0.83 -33.47
CA PRO A 27 -7.24 0.15 -34.55
C PRO A 27 -7.83 -1.18 -34.02
N TYR A 28 -9.08 -1.42 -34.36
CA TYR A 28 -9.81 -2.66 -34.07
C TYR A 28 -9.25 -3.84 -34.88
N ALA A 29 -7.96 -4.11 -34.73
CA ALA A 29 -7.45 -5.42 -35.10
C ALA A 29 -7.94 -6.39 -34.03
N SER A 30 -8.80 -7.32 -34.39
CA SER A 30 -9.32 -8.40 -33.55
C SER A 30 -8.22 -9.41 -33.20
N ALA A 31 -7.12 -8.94 -32.66
CA ALA A 31 -5.98 -9.74 -32.26
C ALA A 31 -6.18 -10.17 -30.82
N GLN A 32 -7.04 -11.17 -30.63
CA GLN A 32 -7.06 -11.94 -29.39
C GLN A 32 -5.67 -12.51 -29.12
N GLN A 33 -5.24 -12.52 -27.87
CA GLN A 33 -3.98 -13.14 -27.50
C GLN A 33 -4.01 -14.63 -27.85
N ASP A 34 -3.07 -15.07 -28.67
CA ASP A 34 -2.96 -16.46 -29.13
C ASP A 34 -2.48 -17.40 -28.01
N TYR A 35 -1.86 -16.86 -27.01
CA TYR A 35 -1.34 -17.60 -25.87
C TYR A 35 -1.75 -16.94 -24.54
N ILE A 36 -2.39 -17.76 -23.69
CA ILE A 36 -2.70 -17.40 -22.30
C ILE A 36 -2.19 -18.56 -21.45
N GLY A 37 -1.08 -18.34 -20.74
CA GLY A 37 -0.50 -19.33 -19.84
C GLY A 37 -1.46 -19.66 -18.69
N ARG A 38 -1.48 -20.90 -18.25
CA ARG A 38 -2.29 -21.34 -17.10
C ARG A 38 -1.87 -20.65 -15.81
N TYR A 39 -0.58 -20.33 -15.67
CA TYR A 39 0.02 -19.74 -14.47
C TYR A 39 0.63 -18.40 -14.78
N ASP A 40 0.45 -17.47 -13.85
CA ASP A 40 1.04 -16.15 -13.85
C ASP A 40 1.94 -15.99 -12.62
N LEU A 41 3.14 -15.46 -12.81
CA LEU A 41 4.02 -15.02 -11.75
C LEU A 41 4.41 -13.58 -12.05
N TYR A 42 4.35 -12.74 -11.04
CA TYR A 42 4.79 -11.35 -11.13
C TYR A 42 5.71 -11.04 -9.95
N THR A 43 6.74 -10.28 -10.19
CA THR A 43 7.56 -9.66 -9.15
C THR A 43 7.88 -8.23 -9.56
N GLY A 44 7.90 -7.32 -8.63
CA GLY A 44 8.14 -5.92 -8.96
C GLY A 44 8.58 -5.09 -7.78
N PHE A 45 9.12 -3.93 -8.10
CA PHE A 45 9.31 -2.87 -7.14
C PHE A 45 7.94 -2.29 -6.76
N SER A 46 7.76 -1.95 -5.49
CA SER A 46 6.52 -1.36 -5.00
C SER A 46 6.77 -0.16 -4.09
N ASP A 47 5.85 0.78 -4.16
CA ASP A 47 5.78 1.98 -3.36
C ASP A 47 4.40 2.00 -2.68
N LEU A 48 4.36 2.02 -1.34
CA LEU A 48 3.15 2.03 -0.54
C LEU A 48 3.03 3.38 0.15
N TYR A 49 1.99 4.12 -0.19
CA TYR A 49 1.64 5.40 0.40
C TYR A 49 0.42 5.27 1.32
N THR A 50 0.57 5.63 2.59
CA THR A 50 -0.49 5.59 3.60
C THR A 50 -0.70 6.99 4.20
N PRO A 51 -1.66 7.77 3.69
CA PRO A 51 -1.90 9.13 4.17
C PRO A 51 -2.36 9.18 5.62
N GLY A 52 -3.16 8.20 6.07
CA GLY A 52 -3.67 8.13 7.45
C GLY A 52 -2.60 7.96 8.53
N LEU A 53 -1.38 7.53 8.16
CA LEU A 53 -0.24 7.35 9.07
C LEU A 53 0.84 8.43 8.80
N ASN A 54 0.47 9.69 8.93
CA ASN A 54 1.37 10.83 8.71
C ASN A 54 2.04 10.81 7.32
N ASN A 55 1.28 10.48 6.27
CA ASN A 55 1.75 10.43 4.88
C ASN A 55 2.99 9.53 4.69
N ILE A 56 3.06 8.42 5.40
CA ILE A 56 4.19 7.50 5.25
C ILE A 56 4.27 6.97 3.83
N ASN A 57 5.49 6.99 3.31
CA ASN A 57 5.83 6.41 2.02
C ASN A 57 6.87 5.31 2.25
N GLN A 58 6.53 4.08 1.86
CA GLN A 58 7.34 2.89 2.08
C GLN A 58 7.67 2.24 0.74
N LYS A 59 8.92 1.85 0.56
CA LYS A 59 9.42 1.22 -0.67
C LYS A 59 9.79 -0.23 -0.42
N GLY A 60 9.62 -1.07 -1.43
CA GLY A 60 9.95 -2.48 -1.29
C GLY A 60 9.58 -3.32 -2.50
N PHE A 61 9.20 -4.56 -2.25
CA PHE A 61 8.92 -5.55 -3.27
C PHE A 61 7.49 -6.08 -3.19
N HIS A 62 7.00 -6.50 -4.35
CA HIS A 62 5.72 -7.13 -4.54
C HIS A 62 5.89 -8.41 -5.36
N LEU A 63 5.34 -9.50 -4.88
CA LEU A 63 5.32 -10.81 -5.53
C LEU A 63 3.87 -11.26 -5.67
N GLN A 64 3.49 -11.74 -6.83
CA GLN A 64 2.15 -12.27 -7.09
C GLN A 64 2.26 -13.60 -7.85
N ALA A 65 1.46 -14.58 -7.42
CA ALA A 65 1.26 -15.83 -8.12
C ALA A 65 -0.23 -16.03 -8.41
N GLY A 66 -0.56 -16.44 -9.62
CA GLY A 66 -1.94 -16.58 -10.05
C GLY A 66 -2.16 -17.79 -10.96
N ILE A 67 -3.41 -18.24 -11.01
CA ILE A 67 -3.89 -19.28 -11.90
C ILE A 67 -5.00 -18.68 -12.77
N ASN A 68 -4.81 -18.69 -14.08
CA ASN A 68 -5.83 -18.32 -15.04
C ASN A 68 -6.86 -19.48 -15.15
N ASN A 69 -8.05 -19.26 -14.59
CA ASN A 69 -9.14 -20.23 -14.62
C ASN A 69 -9.75 -20.33 -16.03
N ASN A 70 -9.89 -19.16 -16.67
CA ASN A 70 -10.30 -19.02 -18.06
C ASN A 70 -9.72 -17.73 -18.66
N LYS A 71 -10.16 -17.31 -19.85
CA LYS A 71 -9.63 -16.14 -20.56
C LYS A 71 -9.87 -14.82 -19.82
N TRP A 72 -10.91 -14.73 -19.02
CA TRP A 72 -11.33 -13.48 -18.35
C TRP A 72 -11.20 -13.52 -16.83
N LEU A 73 -11.00 -14.69 -16.21
CA LEU A 73 -10.93 -14.88 -14.76
C LEU A 73 -9.65 -15.60 -14.36
N SER A 74 -8.93 -15.01 -13.43
CA SER A 74 -7.84 -15.65 -12.70
C SER A 74 -8.06 -15.50 -11.19
N THR A 75 -7.42 -16.37 -10.43
CA THR A 75 -7.34 -16.29 -8.96
C THR A 75 -5.90 -16.30 -8.57
N GLY A 76 -5.56 -15.56 -7.53
CA GLY A 76 -4.17 -15.44 -7.12
C GLY A 76 -4.00 -14.99 -5.69
N PHE A 77 -2.77 -15.10 -5.29
CA PHE A 77 -2.24 -14.64 -4.03
C PHE A 77 -1.09 -13.67 -4.29
N ASP A 78 -1.00 -12.62 -3.50
CA ASP A 78 0.17 -11.76 -3.52
C ASP A 78 0.73 -11.50 -2.11
N TYR A 79 1.99 -11.24 -2.10
CA TYR A 79 2.76 -10.84 -0.94
C TYR A 79 3.54 -9.59 -1.28
N SER A 80 3.55 -8.64 -0.38
CA SER A 80 4.43 -7.49 -0.51
C SER A 80 5.06 -7.12 0.83
N ILE A 81 6.27 -6.58 0.77
CA ILE A 81 6.99 -6.05 1.92
C ILE A 81 7.57 -4.69 1.54
N GLN A 82 7.25 -3.68 2.34
CA GLN A 82 7.73 -2.32 2.16
C GLN A 82 8.28 -1.77 3.48
N THR A 83 9.31 -0.94 3.37
CA THR A 83 9.92 -0.25 4.51
C THR A 83 9.98 1.25 4.24
N GLY A 84 9.88 2.04 5.29
CA GLY A 84 9.96 3.49 5.21
C GLY A 84 10.07 4.13 6.57
N ASN A 85 10.35 5.41 6.56
CA ASN A 85 10.46 6.21 7.78
C ASN A 85 9.28 7.20 7.86
N THR A 86 8.83 7.45 9.05
CA THR A 86 7.83 8.46 9.37
C THR A 86 8.14 9.08 10.71
N THR A 87 7.23 9.84 11.23
CA THR A 87 7.38 10.49 12.52
C THR A 87 6.09 10.31 13.32
N LEU A 88 6.22 9.90 14.57
CA LEU A 88 5.11 9.90 15.50
C LEU A 88 4.71 11.35 15.79
N VAL A 89 3.50 11.72 15.39
CA VAL A 89 2.90 13.01 15.69
C VAL A 89 1.56 12.81 16.40
N PRO A 90 1.17 13.70 17.34
CA PRO A 90 -0.08 13.51 18.10
C PRO A 90 -1.34 13.50 17.22
N GLY A 91 -1.24 13.99 15.99
CA GLY A 91 -2.39 14.17 15.09
C GLY A 91 -3.16 12.92 14.76
N PHE A 92 -2.50 11.75 14.71
CA PHE A 92 -3.15 10.48 14.40
C PHE A 92 -3.41 9.59 15.63
N ALA A 93 -2.87 9.95 16.81
CA ALA A 93 -3.07 9.17 18.02
C ALA A 93 -4.53 9.26 18.51
N SER A 94 -5.02 8.16 19.11
CA SER A 94 -6.34 8.14 19.73
C SER A 94 -6.43 9.15 20.88
N PRO A 95 -7.63 9.63 21.24
CA PRO A 95 -7.79 10.56 22.36
C PRO A 95 -7.20 10.06 23.67
N ALA A 96 -7.33 8.77 23.96
CA ALA A 96 -6.78 8.14 25.17
C ALA A 96 -5.25 8.22 25.22
N ILE A 97 -4.58 7.94 24.10
CA ILE A 97 -3.12 8.04 23.99
C ILE A 97 -2.67 9.51 24.13
N LYS A 98 -3.40 10.45 23.52
CA LYS A 98 -3.09 11.88 23.66
C LYS A 98 -3.15 12.34 25.11
N THR A 99 -4.22 11.98 25.82
CA THR A 99 -4.40 12.31 27.24
C THR A 99 -3.28 11.70 28.09
N GLY A 100 -3.00 10.39 27.92
CA GLY A 100 -1.93 9.73 28.67
C GLY A 100 -0.55 10.33 28.43
N ILE A 101 -0.22 10.70 27.19
CA ILE A 101 1.04 11.41 26.89
C ILE A 101 1.07 12.76 27.62
N THR A 102 -0.02 13.52 27.63
CA THR A 102 -0.09 14.83 28.29
C THR A 102 0.09 14.70 29.80
N GLU A 103 -0.60 13.75 30.45
CA GLU A 103 -0.47 13.45 31.88
C GLU A 103 0.95 13.07 32.25
N LEU A 104 1.60 12.23 31.46
CA LEU A 104 3.01 11.84 31.68
C LEU A 104 3.97 13.03 31.54
N TYR A 105 3.70 13.95 30.64
CA TYR A 105 4.49 15.17 30.53
C TYR A 105 4.35 16.07 31.75
N GLU A 106 3.14 16.21 32.29
CA GLU A 106 2.87 17.01 33.48
C GLU A 106 3.55 16.39 34.71
N GLU A 107 3.46 15.05 34.88
CA GLU A 107 4.12 14.34 35.97
C GLU A 107 5.65 14.44 35.90
N TYR A 108 6.23 14.30 34.72
CA TYR A 108 7.68 14.44 34.51
C TYR A 108 8.17 15.87 34.82
N ALA A 109 7.42 16.87 34.39
CA ALA A 109 7.74 18.25 34.68
C ALA A 109 7.71 18.57 36.20
N LEU A 110 6.86 17.89 36.95
CA LEU A 110 6.73 18.04 38.40
C LEU A 110 7.82 17.30 39.19
N THR A 111 8.28 16.12 38.74
CA THR A 111 9.19 15.25 39.47
C THR A 111 10.66 15.58 39.27
N GLU A 112 11.07 16.01 38.09
CA GLU A 112 12.48 16.23 37.77
C GLU A 112 12.97 17.66 38.05
N GLY A 113 12.10 18.59 38.45
CA GLY A 113 12.46 20.00 38.72
C GLY A 113 13.13 20.72 37.54
N GLN A 114 13.19 20.08 36.41
CA GLN A 114 13.64 20.66 35.16
C GLN A 114 12.51 21.52 34.62
N ALA A 115 12.86 22.68 34.08
CA ALA A 115 11.91 23.54 33.39
C ALA A 115 11.08 22.68 32.47
N GLY A 116 9.77 22.57 32.76
CA GLY A 116 8.85 21.70 32.02
C GLY A 116 9.03 21.83 30.54
N LEU A 117 8.61 20.81 29.81
CA LEU A 117 8.66 20.84 28.34
C LEU A 117 8.10 22.18 27.86
N PRO A 118 8.80 22.87 26.96
CA PRO A 118 8.29 24.12 26.43
C PRO A 118 6.84 23.91 25.98
N PRO A 119 5.90 24.80 26.26
CA PRO A 119 4.51 24.68 25.81
C PRO A 119 4.37 24.53 24.30
N THR A 120 5.45 24.77 23.55
CA THR A 120 5.58 24.60 22.10
C THR A 120 6.15 23.24 21.68
N TYR A 121 6.50 22.35 22.64
CA TYR A 121 7.05 21.04 22.25
C TYR A 121 5.97 20.17 21.63
N ALA A 122 6.13 19.91 20.34
CA ALA A 122 5.31 18.92 19.65
C ALA A 122 6.04 17.57 19.63
N VAL A 123 5.36 16.52 20.06
CA VAL A 123 5.88 15.14 19.92
C VAL A 123 6.23 14.91 18.46
N ASN A 124 7.48 14.51 18.22
CA ASN A 124 8.02 14.33 16.88
C ASN A 124 9.10 13.24 16.91
N VAL A 125 8.69 12.02 17.29
CA VAL A 125 9.59 10.87 17.44
C VAL A 125 9.79 10.21 16.08
N PRO A 126 11.03 10.10 15.56
CA PRO A 126 11.30 9.37 14.33
C PRO A 126 10.92 7.88 14.48
N LEU A 127 10.26 7.34 13.47
CA LEU A 127 9.85 5.95 13.38
C LEU A 127 10.37 5.31 12.10
N SER A 128 10.85 4.08 12.18
CA SER A 128 10.94 3.20 11.01
C SER A 128 9.76 2.24 11.02
N ALA A 129 9.17 2.01 9.86
CA ALA A 129 8.02 1.14 9.73
C ALA A 129 8.23 0.12 8.60
N THR A 130 7.82 -1.11 8.85
CA THR A 130 7.80 -2.20 7.87
C THR A 130 6.39 -2.72 7.75
N THR A 131 5.87 -2.71 6.52
CA THR A 131 4.56 -3.22 6.19
C THR A 131 4.68 -4.50 5.38
N GLN A 132 3.98 -5.54 5.79
CA GLN A 132 3.79 -6.77 5.03
C GLN A 132 2.31 -6.92 4.71
N THR A 133 2.00 -7.19 3.43
CA THR A 133 0.63 -7.39 2.99
C THR A 133 0.51 -8.75 2.32
N PHE A 134 -0.44 -9.54 2.77
CA PHE A 134 -0.82 -10.83 2.20
C PHE A 134 -2.21 -10.66 1.61
N THR A 135 -2.34 -10.83 0.30
CA THR A 135 -3.60 -10.56 -0.39
C THR A 135 -4.03 -11.79 -1.19
N ALA A 136 -5.30 -12.10 -1.14
CA ALA A 136 -5.90 -13.13 -1.98
C ALA A 136 -7.16 -12.57 -2.66
N GLY A 137 -7.35 -12.96 -3.91
CA GLY A 137 -8.52 -12.48 -4.65
C GLY A 137 -8.63 -13.05 -6.05
N SER A 138 -9.76 -12.72 -6.67
CA SER A 138 -10.01 -13.01 -8.07
C SER A 138 -9.65 -11.80 -8.91
N GLN A 139 -9.12 -12.04 -10.10
CA GLN A 139 -8.75 -11.00 -11.04
C GLN A 139 -9.56 -11.17 -12.32
N LEU A 140 -10.25 -10.12 -12.72
CA LEU A 140 -10.95 -10.02 -13.99
C LEU A 140 -10.01 -9.44 -15.03
N ASN A 141 -9.81 -10.16 -16.13
CA ASN A 141 -8.87 -9.82 -17.19
C ASN A 141 -9.60 -9.44 -18.47
N TYR A 142 -9.27 -8.29 -19.03
CA TYR A 142 -9.72 -7.84 -20.33
C TYR A 142 -8.57 -7.98 -21.33
N ARG A 143 -8.66 -8.96 -22.25
CA ARG A 143 -7.63 -9.39 -23.17
C ARG A 143 -8.02 -9.14 -24.63
N HIS A 144 -8.63 -7.98 -24.89
CA HIS A 144 -9.04 -7.61 -26.25
C HIS A 144 -7.84 -7.22 -27.13
N PHE A 145 -6.75 -6.78 -26.53
CA PHE A 145 -5.54 -6.34 -27.24
C PHE A 145 -4.54 -7.49 -27.36
N SER A 146 -3.79 -7.56 -28.46
CA SER A 146 -2.81 -8.62 -28.72
C SER A 146 -1.67 -8.65 -27.69
N LYS A 147 -1.25 -7.49 -27.21
CA LYS A 147 -0.08 -7.33 -26.33
C LYS A 147 -0.40 -6.76 -24.95
N VAL A 148 -1.65 -6.37 -24.70
CA VAL A 148 -2.02 -5.74 -23.42
C VAL A 148 -3.17 -6.49 -22.78
N THR A 149 -3.00 -6.87 -21.54
CA THR A 149 -4.09 -7.35 -20.68
C THR A 149 -4.37 -6.26 -19.64
N LEU A 150 -5.57 -5.72 -19.64
CA LEU A 150 -6.04 -4.89 -18.54
C LEU A 150 -6.70 -5.79 -17.49
N PHE A 151 -6.57 -5.43 -16.24
CA PHE A 151 -7.20 -6.21 -15.18
C PHE A 151 -7.70 -5.34 -14.02
N ILE A 152 -8.69 -5.88 -13.33
CA ILE A 152 -9.17 -5.37 -12.04
C ILE A 152 -9.24 -6.55 -11.06
N ARG A 153 -8.89 -6.30 -9.79
CA ARG A 153 -8.76 -7.33 -8.76
C ARG A 153 -9.33 -6.87 -7.43
N PRO A 154 -10.57 -7.19 -7.11
CA PRO A 154 -11.05 -7.12 -5.73
C PRO A 154 -10.32 -8.16 -4.87
N SER A 155 -9.97 -7.80 -3.66
CA SER A 155 -9.14 -8.64 -2.80
C SER A 155 -9.42 -8.45 -1.32
N LEU A 156 -9.18 -9.52 -0.57
CA LEU A 156 -9.07 -9.52 0.87
C LEU A 156 -7.61 -9.63 1.26
N ALA A 157 -7.22 -8.96 2.32
CA ALA A 157 -5.83 -8.90 2.75
C ALA A 157 -5.70 -9.10 4.27
N ALA A 158 -4.55 -9.64 4.67
CA ALA A 158 -4.00 -9.50 6.00
C ALA A 158 -2.83 -8.53 5.93
N PHE A 159 -2.85 -7.52 6.77
CA PHE A 159 -1.91 -6.43 6.78
C PHE A 159 -1.15 -6.47 8.11
N ARG A 160 0.17 -6.62 8.06
CA ARG A 160 1.03 -6.58 9.23
C ARG A 160 1.88 -5.33 9.16
N LEU A 161 1.78 -4.51 10.18
CA LEU A 161 2.61 -3.32 10.35
C LEU A 161 3.48 -3.46 11.59
N ALA A 162 4.78 -3.28 11.45
CA ALA A 162 5.72 -3.16 12.56
C ALA A 162 6.35 -1.77 12.49
N ALA A 163 6.31 -1.04 13.59
CA ALA A 163 6.93 0.27 13.71
C ALA A 163 7.89 0.29 14.90
N THR A 164 9.06 0.87 14.72
CA THR A 164 10.10 1.00 15.75
C THR A 164 10.42 2.47 15.94
N ALA A 165 10.33 2.93 17.18
CA ALA A 165 10.68 4.28 17.57
C ALA A 165 12.20 4.45 17.69
N HIS A 166 12.70 5.58 17.22
CA HIS A 166 14.10 5.98 17.29
C HIS A 166 14.22 7.33 18.01
N PRO A 167 14.01 7.37 19.35
CA PRO A 167 14.07 8.62 20.10
C PRO A 167 15.46 9.24 20.00
N ARG A 168 15.50 10.56 19.81
CA ARG A 168 16.76 11.31 19.79
C ARG A 168 17.33 11.42 21.18
N ALA A 169 18.63 11.21 21.33
CA ALA A 169 19.32 11.34 22.60
C ALA A 169 19.17 12.76 23.17
N ASN A 170 19.02 12.87 24.49
CA ASN A 170 18.91 14.14 25.22
C ASN A 170 17.71 15.00 24.77
N THR A 171 16.63 14.38 24.33
CA THR A 171 15.39 15.04 23.97
C THR A 171 14.20 14.43 24.73
N PRO A 172 13.09 15.16 24.84
CA PRO A 172 11.85 14.62 25.41
C PRO A 172 11.29 13.40 24.69
N ASP A 173 11.77 13.08 23.49
CA ASP A 173 11.39 11.85 22.76
C ASP A 173 11.65 10.59 23.59
N LEU A 174 12.75 10.56 24.40
CA LEU A 174 13.09 9.45 25.29
C LEU A 174 12.02 9.23 26.37
N VAL A 175 11.49 10.32 26.92
CA VAL A 175 10.44 10.26 27.94
C VAL A 175 9.15 9.68 27.34
N VAL A 176 8.78 10.16 26.16
CA VAL A 176 7.58 9.66 25.45
C VAL A 176 7.70 8.18 25.15
N VAL A 177 8.83 7.76 24.59
CA VAL A 177 9.06 6.33 24.25
C VAL A 177 9.09 5.48 25.52
N GLY A 178 9.81 5.90 26.55
CA GLY A 178 9.86 5.21 27.82
C GLY A 178 8.50 5.07 28.51
N ALA A 179 7.67 6.10 28.44
CA ALA A 179 6.30 6.06 28.93
C ALA A 179 5.41 5.08 28.13
N LEU A 180 5.52 5.06 26.80
CA LEU A 180 4.80 4.11 25.96
C LEU A 180 5.28 2.66 26.18
N GLU A 181 6.55 2.44 26.50
CA GLU A 181 7.08 1.14 26.90
C GLU A 181 6.56 0.73 28.29
N ALA A 182 6.56 1.64 29.27
CA ALA A 182 6.05 1.38 30.60
C ALA A 182 4.56 1.03 30.64
N THR A 183 3.77 1.60 29.71
CA THR A 183 2.34 1.27 29.54
C THR A 183 2.08 0.07 28.64
N ASN A 184 3.12 -0.64 28.19
CA ASN A 184 3.05 -1.76 27.24
C ASN A 184 2.40 -1.43 25.89
N VAL A 185 2.35 -0.17 25.50
CA VAL A 185 1.97 0.24 24.14
C VAL A 185 3.11 -0.09 23.18
N LEU A 186 4.35 0.15 23.59
CA LEU A 186 5.54 -0.31 22.89
C LEU A 186 6.19 -1.48 23.66
N GLN A 187 6.86 -2.37 22.95
CA GLN A 187 7.78 -3.33 23.55
C GLN A 187 9.03 -2.60 24.08
N PRO A 188 9.80 -3.22 25.02
CA PRO A 188 11.00 -2.58 25.61
C PRO A 188 12.11 -2.17 24.62
N ASN A 189 11.98 -2.52 23.36
CA ASN A 189 12.87 -2.11 22.26
C ASN A 189 12.27 -1.01 21.39
N GLY A 190 11.24 -0.31 21.86
CA GLY A 190 10.53 0.73 21.13
C GLY A 190 9.69 0.24 19.96
N THR A 191 9.45 -1.08 19.84
CA THR A 191 8.73 -1.64 18.68
C THR A 191 7.27 -1.93 19.04
N ILE A 192 6.39 -1.66 18.10
CA ILE A 192 4.99 -2.08 18.10
C ILE A 192 4.69 -2.87 16.84
N THR A 193 3.95 -3.95 16.95
CA THR A 193 3.53 -4.77 15.81
C THR A 193 2.05 -5.07 15.90
N ASP A 194 1.36 -4.94 14.79
CA ASP A 194 -0.06 -5.23 14.70
C ASP A 194 -0.41 -5.99 13.42
N TRP A 195 -1.47 -6.79 13.51
CA TRP A 195 -2.09 -7.50 12.40
C TRP A 195 -3.53 -7.03 12.23
N THR A 196 -3.88 -6.57 11.06
CA THR A 196 -5.24 -6.15 10.76
C THR A 196 -5.76 -6.79 9.49
N GLY A 197 -7.05 -7.12 9.49
CA GLY A 197 -7.75 -7.47 8.27
C GLY A 197 -7.92 -6.23 7.39
N ALA A 198 -7.81 -6.43 6.08
CA ALA A 198 -7.93 -5.37 5.09
C ALA A 198 -8.71 -5.87 3.88
N TYR A 199 -9.29 -4.95 3.13
CA TYR A 199 -9.94 -5.23 1.87
C TYR A 199 -9.62 -4.13 0.87
N GLY A 200 -9.68 -4.47 -0.40
CA GLY A 200 -9.32 -3.47 -1.40
C GLY A 200 -9.66 -3.87 -2.82
N VAL A 201 -9.26 -3.01 -3.71
CA VAL A 201 -9.35 -3.21 -5.14
C VAL A 201 -8.04 -2.78 -5.79
N GLY A 202 -7.53 -3.64 -6.65
CA GLY A 202 -6.39 -3.34 -7.50
C GLY A 202 -6.77 -3.32 -8.95
N GLY A 203 -5.92 -2.73 -9.77
CA GLY A 203 -6.06 -2.75 -11.21
C GLY A 203 -4.74 -2.41 -11.89
N GLY A 204 -4.63 -2.78 -13.16
CA GLY A 204 -3.40 -2.52 -13.88
C GLY A 204 -3.41 -3.01 -15.30
N ALA A 205 -2.21 -3.01 -15.87
CA ALA A 205 -1.95 -3.47 -17.21
C ALA A 205 -0.72 -4.38 -17.26
N ASP A 206 -0.83 -5.44 -18.02
CA ASP A 206 0.26 -6.37 -18.32
C ASP A 206 0.59 -6.25 -19.80
N PHE A 207 1.81 -5.84 -20.11
CA PHE A 207 2.32 -5.62 -21.48
C PHE A 207 3.18 -6.82 -21.89
N ALA A 208 2.65 -7.67 -22.74
CA ALA A 208 3.37 -8.84 -23.24
C ALA A 208 4.52 -8.44 -24.18
N ILE A 209 5.75 -8.76 -23.81
CA ILE A 209 6.94 -8.65 -24.67
C ILE A 209 6.99 -9.86 -25.59
N ASN A 210 6.74 -11.04 -25.05
CA ASN A 210 6.60 -12.29 -25.78
C ASN A 210 5.55 -13.20 -25.09
N ARG A 211 5.45 -14.46 -25.51
CA ARG A 211 4.47 -15.42 -24.96
C ARG A 211 4.61 -15.67 -23.46
N HIS A 212 5.83 -15.56 -22.93
CA HIS A 212 6.15 -15.95 -21.56
C HIS A 212 6.54 -14.78 -20.68
N PHE A 213 6.93 -13.65 -21.26
CA PHE A 213 7.43 -12.49 -20.51
C PHE A 213 6.62 -11.23 -20.83
N GLY A 214 6.33 -10.47 -19.81
CA GLY A 214 5.71 -9.16 -19.89
C GLY A 214 6.26 -8.19 -18.85
N ILE A 215 5.75 -6.99 -18.89
CA ILE A 215 5.93 -5.96 -17.86
C ILE A 215 4.54 -5.62 -17.34
N ARG A 216 4.36 -5.74 -16.03
CA ARG A 216 3.12 -5.40 -15.35
C ARG A 216 3.29 -4.12 -14.56
N ALA A 217 2.33 -3.21 -14.70
CA ALA A 217 2.16 -2.06 -13.83
C ALA A 217 0.78 -2.14 -13.17
N GLN A 218 0.72 -1.92 -11.86
CA GLN A 218 -0.53 -1.98 -11.11
C GLN A 218 -0.60 -0.95 -9.99
N LEU A 219 -1.83 -0.63 -9.63
CA LEU A 219 -2.21 0.20 -8.51
C LEU A 219 -3.23 -0.56 -7.66
N ASP A 220 -2.98 -0.69 -6.37
CA ASP A 220 -3.92 -1.25 -5.41
C ASP A 220 -4.31 -0.18 -4.39
N ALA A 221 -5.59 -0.06 -4.11
CA ALA A 221 -6.14 0.71 -3.01
C ALA A 221 -6.65 -0.27 -1.96
N VAL A 222 -6.12 -0.21 -0.74
CA VAL A 222 -6.43 -1.14 0.35
C VAL A 222 -6.84 -0.35 1.57
N TRP A 223 -8.05 -0.62 2.08
CA TRP A 223 -8.49 -0.06 3.35
C TRP A 223 -8.01 -0.94 4.49
N ASN A 224 -7.40 -0.32 5.50
CA ASN A 224 -6.87 -0.99 6.68
C ASN A 224 -6.97 -0.09 7.91
N HIS A 225 -6.89 -0.68 9.09
CA HIS A 225 -6.88 0.03 10.37
C HIS A 225 -5.85 -0.61 11.32
N PRO A 226 -4.56 -0.40 11.07
CA PRO A 226 -3.52 -0.91 11.96
C PRO A 226 -3.51 -0.12 13.26
N PHE A 227 -3.12 -0.78 14.34
CA PHE A 227 -3.02 -0.19 15.67
C PHE A 227 -4.32 0.51 16.12
N ASN A 228 -5.47 -0.15 15.95
CA ASN A 228 -6.79 0.42 16.22
C ASN A 228 -6.98 0.95 17.65
N TYR A 229 -6.14 0.53 18.58
CA TYR A 229 -6.09 1.05 19.95
C TYR A 229 -5.20 2.31 20.10
N VAL A 230 -4.31 2.57 19.15
CA VAL A 230 -3.41 3.74 19.14
C VAL A 230 -3.88 4.78 18.12
N VAL A 231 -4.26 4.33 16.92
CA VAL A 231 -4.68 5.17 15.80
C VAL A 231 -6.18 5.38 15.84
N ALA A 232 -6.62 6.63 15.73
CA ALA A 232 -8.04 6.99 15.88
C ALA A 232 -8.93 6.42 14.77
N GLU A 233 -8.45 6.38 13.53
CA GLU A 233 -9.24 5.99 12.35
C GLU A 233 -8.45 5.13 11.38
N GLY A 234 -9.14 4.18 10.74
CA GLY A 234 -8.61 3.45 9.59
C GLY A 234 -8.57 4.32 8.33
N GLY A 235 -7.83 3.87 7.34
CA GLY A 235 -7.66 4.64 6.13
C GLY A 235 -7.29 3.81 4.90
N TRP A 236 -7.29 4.49 3.77
CA TRP A 236 -6.84 3.92 2.51
C TRP A 236 -5.33 4.02 2.38
N SER A 237 -4.70 2.91 2.01
CA SER A 237 -3.30 2.84 1.56
C SER A 237 -3.28 2.56 0.07
N TYR A 238 -2.35 3.17 -0.63
CA TYR A 238 -2.21 3.06 -2.09
C TYR A 238 -0.86 2.45 -2.41
N ARG A 239 -0.87 1.30 -3.07
CA ARG A 239 0.34 0.60 -3.51
C ARG A 239 0.50 0.69 -5.01
N TYR A 240 1.57 1.30 -5.46
CA TYR A 240 2.01 1.30 -6.86
C TYR A 240 3.06 0.21 -7.03
N SER A 241 2.99 -0.57 -8.10
CA SER A 241 4.03 -1.53 -8.38
C SER A 241 4.28 -1.70 -9.87
N ILE A 242 5.53 -1.97 -10.22
CA ILE A 242 5.96 -2.22 -11.58
C ILE A 242 7.08 -3.28 -11.58
N GLY A 243 7.03 -4.18 -12.57
CA GLY A 243 8.06 -5.22 -12.71
C GLY A 243 7.73 -6.25 -13.78
N PRO A 244 8.60 -7.25 -13.95
CA PRO A 244 8.40 -8.34 -14.89
C PRO A 244 7.26 -9.26 -14.47
N SER A 245 6.53 -9.74 -15.47
CA SER A 245 5.52 -10.79 -15.37
C SER A 245 5.92 -11.99 -16.21
N PHE A 246 5.58 -13.18 -15.72
CA PHE A 246 5.90 -14.45 -16.36
C PHE A 246 4.62 -15.26 -16.54
N HIS A 247 4.38 -15.75 -17.77
CA HIS A 247 3.21 -16.50 -18.15
C HIS A 247 3.66 -17.89 -18.62
N PHE A 248 3.18 -18.94 -17.99
CA PHE A 248 3.63 -20.31 -18.32
C PHE A 248 2.55 -21.35 -18.10
N GLY A 249 2.87 -22.60 -18.51
CA GLY A 249 1.96 -23.72 -18.45
C GLY A 249 1.11 -23.87 -19.70
N ARG A 250 0.04 -24.65 -19.60
CA ARG A 250 -0.85 -24.96 -20.72
C ARG A 250 -1.51 -23.68 -21.27
N ASN A 251 -1.53 -23.56 -22.61
CA ASN A 251 -2.27 -22.49 -23.26
C ASN A 251 -3.79 -22.72 -23.10
N ILE A 252 -4.49 -21.77 -22.49
CA ILE A 252 -5.95 -21.81 -22.29
C ILE A 252 -6.72 -20.96 -23.32
N ALA A 253 -6.01 -20.26 -24.21
CA ALA A 253 -6.64 -19.46 -25.27
C ALA A 253 -7.38 -20.33 -26.31
N THR A 254 -6.89 -21.53 -26.57
CA THR A 254 -7.30 -22.39 -27.70
C THR A 254 -8.49 -23.31 -27.41
N HIS A 255 -9.05 -23.33 -26.20
CA HIS A 255 -10.05 -24.33 -25.79
C HIS A 255 -11.50 -24.08 -26.19
N ILE A 256 -11.82 -23.07 -27.04
CA ILE A 256 -13.22 -22.82 -27.46
C ILE A 256 -13.47 -23.13 -28.94
N SER A 257 -12.49 -23.62 -29.69
CA SER A 257 -12.67 -23.87 -31.15
C SER A 257 -12.90 -25.33 -31.54
N LYS A 258 -13.35 -26.22 -30.66
CA LYS A 258 -13.78 -27.56 -31.02
C LYS A 258 -15.04 -27.98 -30.30
N ALA A 259 -16.12 -27.26 -30.53
CA ALA A 259 -17.48 -27.74 -30.35
C ALA A 259 -18.20 -27.41 -31.67
N ASN A 260 -18.04 -28.25 -32.65
CA ASN A 260 -18.97 -28.47 -33.74
C ASN A 260 -19.73 -29.76 -33.47
#